data_9e4a87ef9aa7a1829ded032f510eb558
#
_entry.id   9e4a87ef9aa7a1829ded032f510eb558
#
_cell.length_a   1.000
_cell.length_b   1.000
_cell.length_c   1.000
_cell.angle_alpha   90.00
_cell.angle_beta   90.00
_cell.angle_gamma   90.00
#
_symmetry.space_group_name_H-M   'P 1'
#
loop_
_entity.id
_entity.type
_entity.pdbx_description
1 polymer ?
#
loop_
_entity_poly.entity_id
_entity_poly.type
_entity_poly.pdbx_seq_one_letter_code
_entity_poly.pdbx_strand_id
1 'polypeptide(L)'
;MVYPVGAALALGIAFGAVELFDVSFALGAFFAGMVLNESELSHRAAHDTLPLRDAFAVLFFVSVGMLFDPLILIQQPLAVLATLAIILFGKSLAAFFLVRLFGHSQRTALTIAASLAQIGEFAFILAGLGMALNLLPQAGQNLVLAGAILSIMLNPVLFALLEKYLAKTETLEEQTLEEAIEEEKQIPVDICNHALLVGYGRVGSLLGEKLLASDIPLVVIETSRTRVDELRERGVRAVLGNAANEEIMQLAHLECANG
;
A
#
# COMPACT_ATOMS: atom_id res chain seq x y z
N MET A 1 17.19 31.09 -0.07
CA MET A 1 17.15 31.56 1.32
C MET A 1 15.87 31.11 2.08
N VAL A 2 15.21 30.03 1.66
CA VAL A 2 13.95 29.54 2.26
C VAL A 2 14.21 28.33 3.18
N TYR A 3 15.39 27.71 3.08
CA TYR A 3 15.76 26.47 3.80
C TYR A 3 15.66 26.51 5.33
N PRO A 4 16.00 27.58 6.03
CA PRO A 4 15.93 27.58 7.49
C PRO A 4 14.53 27.88 8.04
N VAL A 5 13.64 28.47 7.23
CA VAL A 5 12.33 28.96 7.73
C VAL A 5 11.37 27.82 8.03
N GLY A 6 11.28 26.81 7.16
CA GLY A 6 10.42 25.66 7.38
C GLY A 6 10.82 24.83 8.60
N ALA A 7 12.12 24.51 8.70
CA ALA A 7 12.66 23.80 9.85
C ALA A 7 12.56 24.63 11.15
N ALA A 8 12.82 25.92 11.08
CA ALA A 8 12.68 26.81 12.23
C ALA A 8 11.23 26.95 12.72
N LEU A 9 10.28 27.02 11.79
CA LEU A 9 8.85 27.02 12.13
C LEU A 9 8.42 25.69 12.75
N ALA A 10 8.83 24.55 12.17
CA ALA A 10 8.49 23.24 12.70
C ALA A 10 9.04 23.05 14.13
N LEU A 11 10.32 23.39 14.34
CA LEU A 11 10.96 23.33 15.66
C LEU A 11 10.34 24.35 16.63
N GLY A 12 10.09 25.58 16.19
CA GLY A 12 9.49 26.62 17.01
C GLY A 12 8.09 26.26 17.49
N ILE A 13 7.24 25.69 16.60
CA ILE A 13 5.91 25.21 16.97
C ILE A 13 6.01 23.98 17.89
N ALA A 14 6.93 23.05 17.63
CA ALA A 14 7.13 21.89 18.47
C ALA A 14 7.56 22.27 19.89
N PHE A 15 8.54 23.17 20.05
CA PHE A 15 8.96 23.71 21.35
C PHE A 15 7.86 24.52 22.01
N GLY A 16 7.19 25.40 21.27
CA GLY A 16 6.08 26.19 21.80
C GLY A 16 4.94 25.30 22.31
N ALA A 17 4.64 24.20 21.63
CA ALA A 17 3.63 23.24 22.08
C ALA A 17 4.02 22.56 23.39
N VAL A 18 5.27 22.21 23.58
CA VAL A 18 5.78 21.65 24.86
C VAL A 18 5.64 22.67 25.99
N GLU A 19 6.13 23.88 25.79
CA GLU A 19 6.18 24.91 26.84
C GLU A 19 4.80 25.49 27.20
N LEU A 20 3.89 25.61 26.21
CA LEU A 20 2.59 26.23 26.44
C LEU A 20 1.49 25.24 26.81
N PHE A 21 1.59 23.98 26.34
CA PHE A 21 0.52 23.00 26.47
C PHE A 21 0.95 21.71 27.17
N ASP A 22 2.19 21.62 27.62
CA ASP A 22 2.75 20.41 28.26
C ASP A 22 2.55 19.12 27.47
N VAL A 23 2.56 19.24 26.14
CA VAL A 23 2.48 18.11 25.24
C VAL A 23 3.86 17.60 24.86
N SER A 24 3.94 16.35 24.35
CA SER A 24 5.23 15.82 23.90
C SER A 24 5.77 16.60 22.69
N PHE A 25 7.10 16.72 22.59
CA PHE A 25 7.77 17.35 21.45
C PHE A 25 7.35 16.73 20.11
N ALA A 26 7.19 15.40 20.08
CA ALA A 26 6.73 14.66 18.90
C ALA A 26 5.32 15.08 18.46
N LEU A 27 4.42 15.29 19.41
CA LEU A 27 3.06 15.77 19.12
C LEU A 27 3.08 17.21 18.61
N GLY A 28 3.88 18.06 19.21
CA GLY A 28 4.10 19.43 18.73
C GLY A 28 4.65 19.47 17.29
N ALA A 29 5.63 18.64 16.98
CA ALA A 29 6.18 18.51 15.63
C ALA A 29 5.13 18.00 14.61
N PHE A 30 4.26 17.08 15.03
CA PHE A 30 3.15 16.60 14.20
C PHE A 30 2.16 17.74 13.87
N PHE A 31 1.77 18.55 14.86
CA PHE A 31 0.94 19.72 14.62
C PHE A 31 1.60 20.76 13.71
N ALA A 32 2.92 20.97 13.88
CA ALA A 32 3.68 21.83 12.98
C ALA A 32 3.62 21.34 11.52
N GLY A 33 3.73 20.02 11.31
CA GLY A 33 3.59 19.40 10.01
C GLY A 33 2.19 19.59 9.42
N MET A 34 1.13 19.46 10.23
CA MET A 34 -0.25 19.70 9.78
C MET A 34 -0.45 21.16 9.34
N VAL A 35 0.02 22.11 10.13
CA VAL A 35 -0.08 23.55 9.79
C VAL A 35 0.69 23.88 8.52
N LEU A 36 1.88 23.31 8.34
CA LEU A 36 2.67 23.52 7.13
C LEU A 36 2.03 22.89 5.90
N ASN A 37 1.32 21.77 6.04
CA ASN A 37 0.67 21.07 4.93
C ASN A 37 -0.43 21.90 4.26
N GLU A 38 -1.10 22.78 4.99
CA GLU A 38 -2.13 23.70 4.48
C GLU A 38 -1.51 24.86 3.66
N SER A 39 -0.19 25.03 3.66
CA SER A 39 0.48 26.13 2.96
C SER A 39 0.90 25.72 1.54
N GLU A 40 0.86 26.66 0.59
CA GLU A 40 1.37 26.48 -0.77
C GLU A 40 2.89 26.16 -0.80
N LEU A 41 3.59 26.43 0.27
CA LEU A 41 5.02 26.17 0.44
C LEU A 41 5.32 24.77 0.99
N SER A 42 4.30 23.96 1.30
CA SER A 42 4.45 22.65 1.97
C SER A 42 5.36 21.70 1.21
N HIS A 43 5.15 21.55 -0.09
CA HIS A 43 5.96 20.65 -0.94
C HIS A 43 7.42 21.08 -1.00
N ARG A 44 7.68 22.39 -1.05
CA ARG A 44 9.03 22.94 -1.10
C ARG A 44 9.73 22.81 0.25
N ALA A 45 9.04 23.15 1.33
CA ALA A 45 9.57 23.00 2.68
C ALA A 45 9.85 21.51 3.01
N ALA A 46 8.96 20.59 2.62
CA ALA A 46 9.16 19.17 2.79
C ALA A 46 10.41 18.69 2.03
N HIS A 47 10.55 19.03 0.74
CA HIS A 47 11.71 18.64 -0.05
C HIS A 47 13.02 19.19 0.50
N ASP A 48 13.05 20.44 0.95
CA ASP A 48 14.23 21.09 1.47
C ASP A 48 14.67 20.56 2.85
N THR A 49 13.74 19.94 3.61
CA THR A 49 14.02 19.31 4.91
C THR A 49 14.43 17.84 4.82
N LEU A 50 14.26 17.18 3.66
CA LEU A 50 14.62 15.76 3.49
C LEU A 50 16.06 15.42 3.90
N PRO A 51 17.11 16.18 3.49
CA PRO A 51 18.48 15.86 3.88
C PRO A 51 18.71 15.96 5.39
N LEU A 52 18.04 16.89 6.06
CA LEU A 52 18.11 17.02 7.54
C LEU A 52 17.39 15.84 8.20
N ARG A 53 16.21 15.47 7.72
CA ARG A 53 15.47 14.30 8.20
C ARG A 53 16.35 13.05 8.11
N ASP A 54 17.00 12.82 6.99
CA ASP A 54 17.80 11.62 6.76
C ASP A 54 19.04 11.60 7.68
N ALA A 55 19.71 12.74 7.87
CA ALA A 55 20.83 12.86 8.80
C ALA A 55 20.40 12.61 10.27
N PHE A 56 19.28 13.20 10.70
CA PHE A 56 18.75 12.99 12.04
C PHE A 56 18.22 11.57 12.24
N ALA A 57 17.64 10.95 11.22
CA ALA A 57 17.21 9.55 11.28
C ALA A 57 18.40 8.62 11.55
N VAL A 58 19.53 8.82 10.87
CA VAL A 58 20.75 8.04 11.13
C VAL A 58 21.23 8.22 12.58
N LEU A 59 21.32 9.47 13.05
CA LEU A 59 21.73 9.75 14.43
C LEU A 59 20.78 9.12 15.45
N PHE A 60 19.48 9.19 15.19
CA PHE A 60 18.45 8.58 16.02
C PHE A 60 18.62 7.06 16.10
N PHE A 61 18.75 6.37 14.97
CA PHE A 61 18.91 4.91 14.95
C PHE A 61 20.24 4.46 15.58
N VAL A 62 21.32 5.23 15.41
CA VAL A 62 22.58 4.97 16.11
C VAL A 62 22.39 5.09 17.63
N SER A 63 21.72 6.15 18.09
CA SER A 63 21.45 6.36 19.51
C SER A 63 20.58 5.25 20.11
N VAL A 64 19.54 4.83 19.40
CA VAL A 64 18.69 3.69 19.79
C VAL A 64 19.49 2.40 19.81
N GLY A 65 20.35 2.18 18.80
CA GLY A 65 21.23 1.02 18.76
C GLY A 65 22.20 0.94 19.93
N MET A 66 22.69 2.08 20.43
CA MET A 66 23.55 2.12 21.63
C MET A 66 22.81 1.78 22.92
N LEU A 67 21.48 1.95 22.97
CA LEU A 67 20.67 1.54 24.11
C LEU A 67 20.33 0.06 24.11
N PHE A 68 20.57 -0.62 23.00
CA PHE A 68 20.24 -2.03 22.85
C PHE A 68 21.27 -2.92 23.53
N ASP A 69 20.78 -3.75 24.47
CA ASP A 69 21.59 -4.81 25.09
C ASP A 69 21.43 -6.12 24.31
N PRO A 70 22.43 -6.56 23.53
CA PRO A 70 22.35 -7.79 22.75
C PRO A 70 22.29 -9.06 23.62
N LEU A 71 22.67 -8.99 24.90
CA LEU A 71 22.61 -10.14 25.81
C LEU A 71 21.17 -10.62 26.02
N ILE A 72 20.15 -9.76 25.83
CA ILE A 72 18.73 -10.16 25.97
C ILE A 72 18.36 -11.26 24.99
N LEU A 73 19.00 -11.30 23.81
CA LEU A 73 18.76 -12.35 22.79
C LEU A 73 19.14 -13.73 23.30
N ILE A 74 20.15 -13.80 24.18
CA ILE A 74 20.65 -15.04 24.75
C ILE A 74 19.96 -15.35 26.10
N GLN A 75 19.73 -14.30 26.91
CA GLN A 75 19.13 -14.47 28.24
C GLN A 75 17.65 -14.73 28.21
N GLN A 76 16.92 -14.14 27.26
CA GLN A 76 15.47 -14.24 27.17
C GLN A 76 14.97 -14.52 25.72
N PRO A 77 15.48 -15.57 25.05
CA PRO A 77 15.19 -15.80 23.64
C PRO A 77 13.69 -16.02 23.37
N LEU A 78 13.00 -16.68 24.27
CA LEU A 78 11.57 -16.94 24.13
C LEU A 78 10.73 -15.66 24.21
N ALA A 79 11.09 -14.76 25.12
CA ALA A 79 10.41 -13.46 25.27
C ALA A 79 10.65 -12.58 24.04
N VAL A 80 11.87 -12.57 23.51
CA VAL A 80 12.21 -11.84 22.27
C VAL A 80 11.45 -12.42 21.08
N LEU A 81 11.42 -13.72 20.91
CA LEU A 81 10.66 -14.38 19.83
C LEU A 81 9.16 -14.13 19.97
N ALA A 82 8.59 -14.17 21.16
CA ALA A 82 7.19 -13.86 21.39
C ALA A 82 6.87 -12.39 21.02
N THR A 83 7.72 -11.45 21.46
CA THR A 83 7.57 -10.04 21.12
C THR A 83 7.65 -9.83 19.63
N LEU A 84 8.64 -10.42 18.96
CA LEU A 84 8.80 -10.36 17.52
C LEU A 84 7.59 -10.97 16.78
N ALA A 85 7.09 -12.11 17.24
CA ALA A 85 5.90 -12.74 16.67
C ALA A 85 4.65 -11.85 16.80
N ILE A 86 4.45 -11.20 17.93
CA ILE A 86 3.36 -10.24 18.12
C ILE A 86 3.49 -9.06 17.15
N ILE A 87 4.70 -8.53 16.94
CA ILE A 87 4.97 -7.42 16.03
C ILE A 87 4.69 -7.84 14.58
N LEU A 88 5.26 -8.96 14.14
CA LEU A 88 5.18 -9.42 12.76
C LEU A 88 3.77 -9.91 12.39
N PHE A 89 3.12 -10.63 13.28
CA PHE A 89 1.84 -11.27 12.97
C PHE A 89 0.64 -10.55 13.57
N GLY A 90 0.73 -10.04 14.80
CA GLY A 90 -0.41 -9.43 15.49
C GLY A 90 -0.96 -8.22 14.73
N LYS A 91 -0.12 -7.24 14.44
CA LYS A 91 -0.52 -6.04 13.69
C LYS A 91 -0.86 -6.36 12.24
N SER A 92 -0.04 -7.21 11.61
CA SER A 92 -0.18 -7.53 10.20
C SER A 92 -1.45 -8.30 9.90
N LEU A 93 -1.81 -9.27 10.73
CA LEU A 93 -3.08 -9.99 10.61
C LEU A 93 -4.27 -9.06 10.82
N ALA A 94 -4.21 -8.21 11.85
CA ALA A 94 -5.27 -7.24 12.10
C ALA A 94 -5.45 -6.30 10.88
N ALA A 95 -4.35 -5.77 10.34
CA ALA A 95 -4.37 -4.92 9.16
C ALA A 95 -4.91 -5.65 7.93
N PHE A 96 -4.46 -6.88 7.69
CA PHE A 96 -4.93 -7.70 6.57
C PHE A 96 -6.44 -7.89 6.62
N PHE A 97 -6.97 -8.36 7.76
CA PHE A 97 -8.40 -8.59 7.89
C PHE A 97 -9.22 -7.30 7.79
N LEU A 98 -8.73 -6.20 8.37
CA LEU A 98 -9.39 -4.92 8.28
C LEU A 98 -9.51 -4.45 6.82
N VAL A 99 -8.43 -4.47 6.07
CA VAL A 99 -8.39 -4.07 4.66
C VAL A 99 -9.30 -4.96 3.80
N ARG A 100 -9.32 -6.28 4.07
CA ARG A 100 -10.23 -7.21 3.41
C ARG A 100 -11.70 -6.93 3.75
N LEU A 101 -12.00 -6.58 4.99
CA LEU A 101 -13.35 -6.22 5.44
C LEU A 101 -13.88 -4.97 4.72
N PHE A 102 -13.00 -4.03 4.39
CA PHE A 102 -13.34 -2.85 3.57
C PHE A 102 -13.42 -3.15 2.06
N GLY A 103 -13.35 -4.41 1.63
CA GLY A 103 -13.55 -4.82 0.24
C GLY A 103 -12.35 -4.58 -0.69
N HIS A 104 -11.15 -4.28 -0.14
CA HIS A 104 -9.96 -4.11 -0.97
C HIS A 104 -9.38 -5.44 -1.44
N SER A 105 -8.59 -5.39 -2.53
CA SER A 105 -7.95 -6.56 -3.12
C SER A 105 -6.99 -7.27 -2.15
N GLN A 106 -6.77 -8.56 -2.38
CA GLN A 106 -5.80 -9.34 -1.58
C GLN A 106 -4.39 -8.77 -1.68
N ARG A 107 -3.97 -8.32 -2.87
CA ARG A 107 -2.68 -7.64 -3.09
C ARG A 107 -2.53 -6.43 -2.19
N THR A 108 -3.52 -5.53 -2.18
CA THR A 108 -3.53 -4.35 -1.31
C THR A 108 -3.46 -4.72 0.17
N ALA A 109 -4.24 -5.72 0.60
CA ALA A 109 -4.26 -6.18 1.98
C ALA A 109 -2.91 -6.75 2.43
N LEU A 110 -2.27 -7.57 1.60
CA LEU A 110 -0.94 -8.14 1.87
C LEU A 110 0.15 -7.07 1.90
N THR A 111 0.13 -6.12 0.97
CA THR A 111 1.10 -5.01 0.93
C THR A 111 0.99 -4.14 2.19
N ILE A 112 -0.22 -3.77 2.60
CA ILE A 112 -0.45 -2.99 3.83
C ILE A 112 -0.04 -3.80 5.07
N ALA A 113 -0.37 -5.09 5.13
CA ALA A 113 0.01 -5.97 6.22
C ALA A 113 1.54 -6.08 6.37
N ALA A 114 2.27 -6.25 5.27
CA ALA A 114 3.73 -6.29 5.26
C ALA A 114 4.35 -4.94 5.66
N SER A 115 3.78 -3.82 5.18
CA SER A 115 4.24 -2.48 5.55
C SER A 115 4.12 -2.21 7.06
N LEU A 116 3.11 -2.79 7.70
CA LEU A 116 2.86 -2.66 9.14
C LEU A 116 3.56 -3.72 9.99
N ALA A 117 4.30 -4.66 9.40
CA ALA A 117 4.97 -5.75 10.09
C ALA A 117 6.22 -5.34 10.89
N GLN A 118 6.39 -4.07 11.17
CA GLN A 118 7.51 -3.53 11.95
C GLN A 118 7.02 -2.53 13.00
N ILE A 119 7.83 -2.28 14.02
CA ILE A 119 7.63 -1.18 14.96
C ILE A 119 8.27 0.08 14.37
N GLY A 120 7.55 1.21 14.43
CA GLY A 120 8.08 2.53 14.07
C GLY A 120 8.73 3.26 15.25
N GLU A 121 9.34 4.40 14.96
CA GLU A 121 10.09 5.23 15.93
C GLU A 121 9.25 5.69 17.13
N PHE A 122 7.95 5.86 16.97
CA PHE A 122 7.08 6.24 18.09
C PHE A 122 7.06 5.22 19.24
N ALA A 123 7.35 3.97 18.98
CA ALA A 123 7.45 2.96 20.03
C ALA A 123 8.62 3.25 20.99
N PHE A 124 9.72 3.79 20.49
CA PHE A 124 10.87 4.18 21.33
C PHE A 124 10.53 5.39 22.22
N ILE A 125 9.78 6.35 21.68
CA ILE A 125 9.29 7.51 22.44
C ILE A 125 8.34 7.04 23.55
N LEU A 126 7.38 6.16 23.22
CA LEU A 126 6.45 5.60 24.19
C LEU A 126 7.15 4.75 25.26
N ALA A 127 8.14 3.94 24.87
CA ALA A 127 8.93 3.16 25.81
C ALA A 127 9.71 4.07 26.78
N GLY A 128 10.32 5.14 26.27
CA GLY A 128 11.01 6.15 27.08
C GLY A 128 10.05 6.84 28.06
N LEU A 129 8.88 7.26 27.61
CA LEU A 129 7.86 7.85 28.47
C LEU A 129 7.35 6.85 29.52
N GLY A 130 7.11 5.59 29.12
CA GLY A 130 6.69 4.53 30.03
C GLY A 130 7.72 4.26 31.15
N MET A 131 9.02 4.35 30.82
CA MET A 131 10.10 4.28 31.81
C MET A 131 10.10 5.50 32.75
N ALA A 132 9.98 6.70 32.20
CA ALA A 132 9.98 7.94 32.98
C ALA A 132 8.81 7.98 33.98
N LEU A 133 7.67 7.41 33.61
CA LEU A 133 6.48 7.30 34.47
C LEU A 133 6.48 6.03 35.35
N ASN A 134 7.53 5.23 35.34
CA ASN A 134 7.61 3.93 36.05
C ASN A 134 6.50 2.93 35.70
N LEU A 135 5.92 3.03 34.48
CA LEU A 135 4.90 2.12 33.96
C LEU A 135 5.52 0.94 33.21
N LEU A 136 6.71 1.12 32.64
CA LEU A 136 7.43 0.12 31.89
C LEU A 136 8.72 -0.27 32.61
N PRO A 137 8.93 -1.55 33.00
CA PRO A 137 10.18 -2.00 33.58
C PRO A 137 11.29 -2.05 32.52
N GLN A 138 12.55 -1.99 32.96
CA GLN A 138 13.73 -2.06 32.08
C GLN A 138 13.72 -3.28 31.14
N ALA A 139 13.28 -4.44 31.65
CA ALA A 139 13.15 -5.66 30.84
C ALA A 139 12.15 -5.47 29.69
N GLY A 140 11.05 -4.76 29.93
CA GLY A 140 10.06 -4.44 28.88
C GLY A 140 10.62 -3.50 27.83
N GLN A 141 11.38 -2.48 28.24
CA GLN A 141 12.07 -1.58 27.29
C GLN A 141 13.04 -2.36 26.39
N ASN A 142 13.86 -3.23 27.00
CA ASN A 142 14.83 -4.05 26.26
C ASN A 142 14.13 -4.96 25.22
N LEU A 143 12.97 -5.55 25.57
CA LEU A 143 12.17 -6.33 24.62
C LEU A 143 11.58 -5.51 23.49
N VAL A 144 11.11 -4.29 23.77
CA VAL A 144 10.61 -3.37 22.72
C VAL A 144 11.75 -2.98 21.78
N LEU A 145 12.93 -2.65 22.31
CA LEU A 145 14.12 -2.34 21.53
C LEU A 145 14.55 -3.52 20.65
N ALA A 146 14.66 -4.71 21.24
CA ALA A 146 15.00 -5.94 20.50
C ALA A 146 13.99 -6.21 19.38
N GLY A 147 12.70 -6.18 19.69
CA GLY A 147 11.63 -6.43 18.74
C GLY A 147 11.60 -5.40 17.60
N ALA A 148 11.85 -4.13 17.91
CA ALA A 148 11.90 -3.07 16.92
C ALA A 148 13.09 -3.25 15.96
N ILE A 149 14.30 -3.42 16.47
CA ILE A 149 15.50 -3.60 15.65
C ILE A 149 15.34 -4.84 14.75
N LEU A 150 14.92 -5.98 15.34
CA LEU A 150 14.76 -7.21 14.59
C LEU A 150 13.65 -7.10 13.53
N SER A 151 12.51 -6.47 13.85
CA SER A 151 11.41 -6.31 12.89
C SER A 151 11.80 -5.38 11.73
N ILE A 152 12.55 -4.31 11.97
CA ILE A 152 13.07 -3.41 10.94
C ILE A 152 14.07 -4.17 10.05
N MET A 153 14.96 -4.96 10.63
CA MET A 153 15.93 -5.76 9.85
C MET A 153 15.26 -6.84 8.99
N LEU A 154 14.17 -7.42 9.47
CA LEU A 154 13.42 -8.46 8.74
C LEU A 154 12.49 -7.89 7.66
N ASN A 155 12.14 -6.62 7.74
CA ASN A 155 11.16 -6.02 6.83
C ASN A 155 11.54 -6.11 5.33
N PRO A 156 12.78 -5.85 4.89
CA PRO A 156 13.18 -6.05 3.50
C PRO A 156 13.01 -7.50 3.02
N VAL A 157 13.27 -8.48 3.91
CA VAL A 157 13.08 -9.89 3.60
C VAL A 157 11.60 -10.23 3.42
N LEU A 158 10.74 -9.67 4.29
CA LEU A 158 9.29 -9.84 4.17
C LEU A 158 8.76 -9.25 2.85
N PHE A 159 9.23 -8.08 2.45
CA PHE A 159 8.86 -7.49 1.16
C PHE A 159 9.36 -8.32 -0.02
N ALA A 160 10.59 -8.79 -0.01
CA ALA A 160 11.12 -9.66 -1.06
C ALA A 160 10.31 -10.97 -1.20
N LEU A 161 9.90 -11.56 -0.07
CA LEU A 161 9.04 -12.75 -0.08
C LEU A 161 7.63 -12.42 -0.60
N LEU A 162 7.08 -11.27 -0.21
CA LEU A 162 5.78 -10.81 -0.67
C LEU A 162 5.78 -10.57 -2.18
N GLU A 163 6.77 -9.85 -2.70
CA GLU A 163 6.91 -9.59 -4.14
C GLU A 163 7.01 -10.89 -4.94
N LYS A 164 7.82 -11.85 -4.45
CA LYS A 164 7.92 -13.17 -5.09
C LYS A 164 6.60 -13.93 -5.07
N TYR A 165 5.83 -13.83 -3.98
CA TYR A 165 4.52 -14.43 -3.87
C TYR A 165 3.51 -13.78 -4.83
N LEU A 166 3.47 -12.46 -4.89
CA LEU A 166 2.58 -11.70 -5.77
C LEU A 166 2.91 -11.92 -7.24
N ALA A 167 4.18 -11.90 -7.63
CA ALA A 167 4.62 -12.20 -9.00
C ALA A 167 4.19 -13.62 -9.43
N LYS A 168 4.32 -14.60 -8.55
CA LYS A 168 3.85 -15.97 -8.84
C LYS A 168 2.32 -16.02 -9.04
N THR A 169 1.57 -15.24 -8.28
CA THR A 169 0.12 -15.20 -8.40
C THR A 169 -0.30 -14.49 -9.70
N GLU A 170 0.39 -13.41 -10.08
CA GLU A 170 0.16 -12.72 -11.36
C GLU A 170 0.45 -13.64 -12.55
N THR A 171 1.56 -14.38 -12.53
CA THR A 171 1.88 -15.34 -13.60
C THR A 171 0.82 -16.44 -13.73
N LEU A 172 0.25 -16.91 -12.62
CA LEU A 172 -0.82 -17.89 -12.63
C LEU A 172 -2.12 -17.30 -13.18
N GLU A 173 -2.44 -16.05 -12.83
CA GLU A 173 -3.60 -15.33 -13.38
C GLU A 173 -3.43 -15.07 -14.88
N GLU A 174 -2.24 -14.68 -15.34
CA GLU A 174 -1.91 -14.50 -16.75
C GLU A 174 -2.03 -15.81 -17.53
N GLN A 175 -1.48 -16.92 -17.03
CA GLN A 175 -1.61 -18.23 -17.67
C GLN A 175 -3.06 -18.69 -17.77
N THR A 176 -3.86 -18.49 -16.72
CA THR A 176 -5.29 -18.81 -16.73
C THR A 176 -6.05 -17.92 -17.73
N LEU A 177 -5.61 -16.67 -17.89
CA LEU A 177 -6.19 -15.76 -18.87
C LEU A 177 -5.78 -16.15 -20.30
N GLU A 178 -4.53 -16.55 -20.52
CA GLU A 178 -4.06 -17.04 -21.83
C GLU A 178 -4.80 -18.32 -22.26
N GLU A 179 -4.98 -19.28 -21.35
CA GLU A 179 -5.78 -20.48 -21.61
C GLU A 179 -7.23 -20.14 -21.94
N ALA A 180 -7.82 -19.17 -21.21
CA ALA A 180 -9.19 -18.71 -21.50
C ALA A 180 -9.31 -17.96 -22.84
N ILE A 181 -8.27 -17.23 -23.24
CA ILE A 181 -8.20 -16.54 -24.55
C ILE A 181 -8.06 -17.58 -25.69
N GLU A 182 -7.32 -18.65 -25.49
CA GLU A 182 -7.22 -19.73 -26.48
C GLU A 182 -8.56 -20.46 -26.68
N GLU A 183 -9.33 -20.68 -25.61
CA GLU A 183 -10.70 -21.18 -25.71
C GLU A 183 -11.59 -20.20 -26.47
N GLU A 184 -11.38 -18.91 -26.33
CA GLU A 184 -12.19 -17.85 -26.91
C GLU A 184 -11.92 -17.64 -28.41
N LYS A 185 -10.71 -17.98 -28.90
CA LYS A 185 -10.38 -18.00 -30.35
C LYS A 185 -11.31 -18.91 -31.15
N GLN A 186 -12.06 -19.78 -30.47
CA GLN A 186 -13.05 -20.68 -31.09
C GLN A 186 -14.46 -20.07 -31.24
N ILE A 187 -14.73 -18.89 -30.68
CA ILE A 187 -16.03 -18.24 -30.77
C ILE A 187 -15.93 -17.09 -31.80
N PRO A 188 -16.47 -17.27 -33.04
CA PRO A 188 -16.39 -16.22 -34.04
C PRO A 188 -17.24 -15.01 -33.61
N VAL A 189 -16.66 -13.86 -33.48
CA VAL A 189 -17.39 -12.59 -33.36
C VAL A 189 -17.70 -12.10 -34.78
N ASP A 190 -18.77 -12.60 -35.35
CA ASP A 190 -19.17 -12.32 -36.76
C ASP A 190 -20.00 -11.01 -36.80
N ILE A 191 -19.37 -9.87 -36.49
CA ILE A 191 -20.00 -8.55 -36.56
C ILE A 191 -19.04 -7.51 -37.20
N CYS A 192 -19.60 -6.80 -38.17
CA CYS A 192 -19.02 -5.56 -38.70
C CYS A 192 -19.93 -4.35 -38.38
N ASN A 193 -19.43 -3.15 -38.44
CA ASN A 193 -20.14 -1.91 -38.09
C ASN A 193 -20.59 -1.83 -36.63
N HIS A 194 -19.72 -2.21 -35.71
CA HIS A 194 -19.98 -2.17 -34.28
C HIS A 194 -19.12 -1.11 -33.58
N ALA A 195 -19.58 -0.65 -32.43
CA ALA A 195 -18.77 0.14 -31.51
C ALA A 195 -17.89 -0.79 -30.66
N LEU A 196 -16.62 -0.49 -30.51
CA LEU A 196 -15.70 -1.22 -29.64
C LEU A 196 -15.52 -0.46 -28.32
N LEU A 197 -15.91 -1.10 -27.20
CA LEU A 197 -15.79 -0.51 -25.87
C LEU A 197 -14.72 -1.25 -25.05
N VAL A 198 -13.69 -0.54 -24.66
CA VAL A 198 -12.62 -1.08 -23.81
C VAL A 198 -12.90 -0.80 -22.34
N GLY A 199 -13.16 -1.87 -21.59
CA GLY A 199 -13.49 -1.84 -20.17
C GLY A 199 -14.97 -1.58 -19.87
N TYR A 200 -15.57 -2.46 -19.07
CA TYR A 200 -16.98 -2.35 -18.65
C TYR A 200 -17.08 -2.04 -17.14
N GLY A 201 -16.30 -1.05 -16.70
CA GLY A 201 -16.34 -0.51 -15.35
C GLY A 201 -17.48 0.50 -15.17
N ARG A 202 -17.37 1.36 -14.13
CA ARG A 202 -18.41 2.36 -13.80
C ARG A 202 -18.79 3.30 -14.95
N VAL A 203 -17.83 3.71 -15.75
CA VAL A 203 -18.06 4.61 -16.90
C VAL A 203 -18.44 3.81 -18.12
N GLY A 204 -17.74 2.71 -18.40
CA GLY A 204 -18.00 1.85 -19.54
C GLY A 204 -19.40 1.23 -19.53
N SER A 205 -19.92 0.85 -18.36
CA SER A 205 -21.29 0.32 -18.25
C SER A 205 -22.35 1.36 -18.63
N LEU A 206 -22.19 2.61 -18.17
CA LEU A 206 -23.10 3.69 -18.54
C LEU A 206 -23.08 3.99 -20.05
N LEU A 207 -21.89 3.97 -20.64
CA LEU A 207 -21.74 4.19 -22.08
C LEU A 207 -22.33 3.02 -22.89
N GLY A 208 -22.00 1.79 -22.49
CA GLY A 208 -22.50 0.58 -23.13
C GLY A 208 -24.03 0.47 -23.10
N GLU A 209 -24.66 0.79 -21.97
CA GLU A 209 -26.12 0.81 -21.87
C GLU A 209 -26.76 1.85 -22.81
N LYS A 210 -26.15 3.02 -22.97
CA LYS A 210 -26.63 4.03 -23.93
C LYS A 210 -26.46 3.59 -25.37
N LEU A 211 -25.34 2.95 -25.74
CA LEU A 211 -25.10 2.44 -27.07
C LEU A 211 -26.10 1.34 -27.42
N LEU A 212 -26.35 0.40 -26.50
CA LEU A 212 -27.35 -0.65 -26.67
C LEU A 212 -28.76 -0.08 -26.80
N ALA A 213 -29.12 0.93 -26.01
CA ALA A 213 -30.42 1.59 -26.09
C ALA A 213 -30.61 2.38 -27.40
N SER A 214 -29.53 2.67 -28.12
CA SER A 214 -29.55 3.32 -29.45
C SER A 214 -29.44 2.32 -30.60
N ASP A 215 -29.61 1.02 -30.33
CA ASP A 215 -29.48 -0.07 -31.32
C ASP A 215 -28.13 -0.11 -32.03
N ILE A 216 -27.08 0.40 -31.40
CA ILE A 216 -25.70 0.35 -31.92
C ILE A 216 -25.09 -0.99 -31.51
N PRO A 217 -24.67 -1.84 -32.47
CA PRO A 217 -24.00 -3.08 -32.17
C PRO A 217 -22.73 -2.81 -31.33
N LEU A 218 -22.55 -3.53 -30.24
CA LEU A 218 -21.47 -3.30 -29.27
C LEU A 218 -20.65 -4.57 -29.09
N VAL A 219 -19.33 -4.42 -29.13
CA VAL A 219 -18.37 -5.43 -28.67
C VAL A 219 -17.58 -4.82 -27.50
N VAL A 220 -17.49 -5.55 -26.41
CA VAL A 220 -16.80 -5.10 -25.20
C VAL A 220 -15.54 -5.94 -24.99
N ILE A 221 -14.40 -5.27 -24.77
CA ILE A 221 -13.17 -5.93 -24.27
C ILE A 221 -13.08 -5.67 -22.77
N GLU A 222 -13.04 -6.74 -21.96
CA GLU A 222 -12.98 -6.64 -20.50
C GLU A 222 -11.99 -7.70 -19.95
N THR A 223 -11.23 -7.34 -18.91
CA THR A 223 -10.24 -8.24 -18.29
C THR A 223 -10.83 -9.14 -17.22
N SER A 224 -12.02 -8.83 -16.73
CA SER A 224 -12.72 -9.61 -15.70
C SER A 224 -13.61 -10.68 -16.34
N ARG A 225 -13.27 -11.97 -16.15
CA ARG A 225 -14.05 -13.10 -16.64
C ARG A 225 -15.52 -13.05 -16.17
N THR A 226 -15.73 -12.74 -14.89
CA THR A 226 -17.09 -12.64 -14.34
C THR A 226 -17.94 -11.60 -15.08
N ARG A 227 -17.36 -10.43 -15.41
CA ARG A 227 -18.09 -9.40 -16.18
C ARG A 227 -18.33 -9.79 -17.63
N VAL A 228 -17.39 -10.49 -18.23
CA VAL A 228 -17.56 -11.01 -19.60
C VAL A 228 -18.72 -12.01 -19.64
N ASP A 229 -18.78 -12.93 -18.68
CA ASP A 229 -19.85 -13.90 -18.56
C ASP A 229 -21.21 -13.22 -18.33
N GLU A 230 -21.29 -12.23 -17.43
CA GLU A 230 -22.49 -11.42 -17.20
C GLU A 230 -22.96 -10.67 -18.46
N LEU A 231 -22.03 -10.12 -19.24
CA LEU A 231 -22.34 -9.42 -20.49
C LEU A 231 -22.90 -10.40 -21.55
N ARG A 232 -22.32 -11.58 -21.66
CA ARG A 232 -22.76 -12.64 -22.58
C ARG A 232 -24.14 -13.16 -22.23
N GLU A 233 -24.42 -13.36 -20.94
CA GLU A 233 -25.76 -13.75 -20.46
C GLU A 233 -26.83 -12.71 -20.84
N ARG A 234 -26.42 -11.42 -20.89
CA ARG A 234 -27.28 -10.29 -21.32
C ARG A 234 -27.35 -10.16 -22.86
N GLY A 235 -26.69 -11.04 -23.61
CA GLY A 235 -26.66 -11.02 -25.07
C GLY A 235 -25.70 -9.99 -25.66
N VAL A 236 -24.82 -9.38 -24.83
CA VAL A 236 -23.80 -8.44 -25.29
C VAL A 236 -22.54 -9.23 -25.67
N ARG A 237 -21.96 -8.94 -26.82
CA ARG A 237 -20.72 -9.58 -27.25
C ARG A 237 -19.54 -9.01 -26.45
N ALA A 238 -18.83 -9.88 -25.77
CA ALA A 238 -17.71 -9.49 -24.93
C ALA A 238 -16.53 -10.44 -25.17
N VAL A 239 -15.34 -9.87 -25.29
CA VAL A 239 -14.05 -10.54 -25.45
C VAL A 239 -13.27 -10.40 -24.16
N LEU A 240 -12.82 -11.53 -23.63
CA LEU A 240 -11.98 -11.55 -22.43
C LEU A 240 -10.54 -11.23 -22.82
N GLY A 241 -9.96 -10.19 -22.24
CA GLY A 241 -8.56 -9.87 -22.46
C GLY A 241 -8.19 -8.42 -22.21
N ASN A 242 -6.92 -8.13 -22.46
CA ASN A 242 -6.39 -6.77 -22.39
C ASN A 242 -6.33 -6.17 -23.79
N ALA A 243 -6.96 -5.01 -24.00
CA ALA A 243 -6.96 -4.30 -25.27
C ALA A 243 -5.57 -3.82 -25.74
N ALA A 244 -4.55 -3.84 -24.86
CA ALA A 244 -3.16 -3.60 -25.26
C ALA A 244 -2.55 -4.77 -26.07
N ASN A 245 -3.20 -5.95 -26.06
CA ASN A 245 -2.78 -7.11 -26.83
C ASN A 245 -3.42 -7.07 -28.22
N GLU A 246 -2.59 -7.12 -29.27
CA GLU A 246 -3.02 -7.05 -30.67
C GLU A 246 -3.95 -8.22 -31.06
N GLU A 247 -3.71 -9.42 -30.53
CA GLU A 247 -4.57 -10.58 -30.76
C GLU A 247 -6.00 -10.38 -30.23
N ILE A 248 -6.15 -9.75 -29.06
CA ILE A 248 -7.46 -9.44 -28.46
C ILE A 248 -8.20 -8.39 -29.32
N MET A 249 -7.50 -7.42 -29.85
CA MET A 249 -8.08 -6.42 -30.74
C MET A 249 -8.52 -7.03 -32.08
N GLN A 250 -7.78 -8.01 -32.60
CA GLN A 250 -8.18 -8.79 -33.78
C GLN A 250 -9.41 -9.63 -33.50
N LEU A 251 -9.48 -10.31 -32.35
CA LEU A 251 -10.67 -11.09 -31.94
C LEU A 251 -11.92 -10.21 -31.79
N ALA A 252 -11.75 -8.96 -31.38
CA ALA A 252 -12.84 -7.99 -31.29
C ALA A 252 -13.19 -7.33 -32.66
N HIS A 253 -12.56 -7.76 -33.74
CA HIS A 253 -12.75 -7.22 -35.12
C HIS A 253 -12.59 -5.69 -35.20
N LEU A 254 -11.50 -5.17 -34.62
CA LEU A 254 -11.19 -3.73 -34.70
C LEU A 254 -11.26 -3.19 -36.11
N GLU A 255 -10.83 -3.96 -37.11
CA GLU A 255 -10.83 -3.57 -38.54
C GLU A 255 -12.24 -3.28 -39.08
N CYS A 256 -13.26 -3.84 -38.47
CA CYS A 256 -14.67 -3.67 -38.81
C CYS A 256 -15.42 -2.71 -37.87
N ALA A 257 -14.75 -2.15 -36.85
CA ALA A 257 -15.39 -1.26 -35.90
C ALA A 257 -15.56 0.14 -36.47
N ASN A 258 -16.70 0.75 -36.21
CA ASN A 258 -16.99 2.16 -36.55
C ASN A 258 -16.91 3.01 -35.27
N GLY A 259 -15.85 3.79 -35.10
CA GLY A 259 -15.76 4.81 -34.06
C GLY A 259 -14.55 4.74 -33.20
#